data_d087574af70d816525feac710d45ca3f
#
_entry.id   d087574af70d816525feac710d45ca3f
#
_cell.length_a   1.000
_cell.length_b   1.000
_cell.length_c   1.000
_cell.angle_alpha   90.00
_cell.angle_beta   90.00
_cell.angle_gamma   90.00
#
_symmetry.space_group_name_H-M   'P 1'
#
loop_
_entity.id
_entity.type
_entity.pdbx_description
1 polymer ?
#
loop_
_entity_poly.entity_id
_entity_poly.type
_entity_poly.pdbx_seq_one_letter_code
_entity_poly.pdbx_strand_id
1 'polypeptide(L)'
;MARTNTKNASVWKDGFLFVGNHLALDFLNTQPVQDGEAMELLPDFASLLGWFQTAGLLSPRDVEDLKRHWGQSAEARRTVEAMRGLRERLRKEILTWEDGGTPQYSTIDELNQLMAAYPMCARLRRRNRKQLLTELYFKRQRPEDLFAPLAQAAAMLFANANHDRVRKCDQCVLHFVDTSKKGTRRWCSMQLCGNRQKVATYAGRRRSASVER
;
A
#
# COMPACT_ATOMS: atom_id res chain seq x y z
N MET A 1 -22.33 21.27 12.39
CA MET A 1 -21.25 20.57 11.63
C MET A 1 -20.14 20.17 12.61
N ALA A 2 -20.15 18.94 13.09
CA ALA A 2 -19.16 18.45 14.05
C ALA A 2 -17.87 18.15 13.29
N ARG A 3 -16.79 18.84 13.66
CA ARG A 3 -15.42 18.50 13.20
C ARG A 3 -15.03 17.20 13.89
N THR A 4 -15.07 16.09 13.17
CA THR A 4 -14.52 14.81 13.62
C THR A 4 -13.01 14.99 13.85
N ASN A 5 -12.62 14.81 15.08
CA ASN A 5 -11.24 14.90 15.56
C ASN A 5 -10.48 13.63 15.10
N THR A 6 -9.85 13.68 13.92
CA THR A 6 -9.08 12.58 13.30
C THR A 6 -7.68 12.38 13.92
N LYS A 7 -7.44 12.83 15.15
CA LYS A 7 -6.09 12.86 15.76
C LYS A 7 -5.61 11.55 16.37
N ASN A 8 -6.41 10.46 16.40
CA ASN A 8 -6.01 9.21 17.08
C ASN A 8 -6.35 7.90 16.35
N ALA A 9 -6.52 7.90 15.03
CA ALA A 9 -6.62 6.64 14.31
C ALA A 9 -5.22 5.97 14.30
N SER A 10 -5.13 4.76 14.81
CA SER A 10 -3.91 3.95 14.69
C SER A 10 -3.51 3.84 13.22
N VAL A 11 -2.22 3.96 12.91
CA VAL A 11 -1.71 3.75 11.55
C VAL A 11 -1.75 2.28 11.14
N TRP A 12 -1.87 1.40 12.13
CA TRP A 12 -2.15 -0.01 11.95
C TRP A 12 -3.66 -0.24 11.91
N LYS A 13 -4.13 -0.92 10.86
CA LYS A 13 -5.52 -1.36 10.69
C LYS A 13 -5.50 -2.85 10.45
N ASP A 14 -6.14 -3.61 11.33
CA ASP A 14 -6.24 -5.08 11.22
C ASP A 14 -4.89 -5.79 10.94
N GLY A 15 -3.81 -5.29 11.55
CA GLY A 15 -2.46 -5.84 11.37
C GLY A 15 -1.71 -5.35 10.12
N PHE A 16 -2.24 -4.37 9.39
CA PHE A 16 -1.62 -3.81 8.19
C PHE A 16 -1.36 -2.31 8.29
N LEU A 17 -0.39 -1.81 7.51
CA LEU A 17 -0.02 -0.40 7.45
C LEU A 17 -0.63 0.27 6.20
N PHE A 18 -1.42 1.32 6.43
CA PHE A 18 -1.98 2.15 5.36
C PHE A 18 -1.50 3.60 5.52
N VAL A 19 -0.25 3.82 5.17
CA VAL A 19 0.45 5.12 5.30
C VAL A 19 0.94 5.68 3.97
N GLY A 20 0.81 4.88 2.89
CA GLY A 20 1.29 5.20 1.56
C GLY A 20 0.50 6.30 0.86
N ASN A 21 -0.73 6.58 1.27
CA ASN A 21 -1.68 7.48 0.58
C ASN A 21 -1.94 7.06 -0.89
N HIS A 22 -1.56 5.85 -1.25
CA HIS A 22 -1.78 5.25 -2.56
C HIS A 22 -1.73 3.72 -2.44
N LEU A 23 -2.68 3.01 -3.08
CA LEU A 23 -2.84 1.57 -2.93
C LEU A 23 -1.56 0.79 -3.28
N ALA A 24 -0.87 1.17 -4.36
CA ALA A 24 0.39 0.54 -4.74
C ALA A 24 1.48 0.69 -3.67
N LEU A 25 1.56 1.85 -3.01
CA LEU A 25 2.52 2.07 -1.92
C LEU A 25 2.10 1.37 -0.63
N ASP A 26 0.79 1.31 -0.33
CA ASP A 26 0.30 0.51 0.80
C ASP A 26 0.58 -0.98 0.58
N PHE A 27 0.53 -1.46 -0.66
CA PHE A 27 0.95 -2.82 -1.01
C PHE A 27 2.46 -3.03 -0.83
N LEU A 28 3.32 -2.09 -1.24
CA LEU A 28 4.74 -2.13 -0.94
C LEU A 28 5.01 -2.20 0.56
N ASN A 29 4.24 -1.45 1.34
CA ASN A 29 4.37 -1.34 2.79
C ASN A 29 3.91 -2.60 3.55
N THR A 30 3.47 -3.65 2.87
CA THR A 30 3.17 -4.96 3.48
C THR A 30 4.42 -5.76 3.89
N GLN A 31 5.61 -5.22 3.66
CA GLN A 31 6.86 -5.76 4.18
C GLN A 31 7.65 -4.67 4.90
N PRO A 32 7.19 -4.21 6.08
CA PRO A 32 7.94 -3.27 6.90
C PRO A 32 9.18 -3.95 7.52
N VAL A 33 10.11 -3.12 8.01
CA VAL A 33 11.22 -3.57 8.86
C VAL A 33 10.90 -3.24 10.31
N GLN A 34 10.96 -4.23 11.18
CA GLN A 34 10.83 -4.09 12.63
C GLN A 34 12.06 -4.72 13.28
N ASP A 35 12.69 -3.97 14.20
CA ASP A 35 13.88 -4.40 14.95
C ASP A 35 15.03 -4.89 14.05
N GLY A 36 15.14 -4.33 12.83
CA GLY A 36 16.17 -4.67 11.86
C GLY A 36 15.80 -5.82 10.91
N GLU A 37 14.69 -6.49 11.13
CA GLU A 37 14.23 -7.62 10.31
C GLU A 37 13.02 -7.25 9.47
N ALA A 38 12.96 -7.78 8.22
CA ALA A 38 11.81 -7.62 7.35
C ALA A 38 10.65 -8.49 7.82
N MET A 39 9.51 -7.88 8.10
CA MET A 39 8.30 -8.56 8.53
C MET A 39 7.36 -8.76 7.33
N GLU A 40 7.08 -10.01 6.96
CA GLU A 40 6.14 -10.33 5.90
C GLU A 40 4.71 -10.31 6.44
N LEU A 41 3.91 -9.32 6.02
CA LEU A 41 2.51 -9.19 6.43
C LEU A 41 1.53 -9.98 5.54
N LEU A 42 2.01 -10.53 4.40
CA LEU A 42 1.25 -11.38 3.50
C LEU A 42 1.85 -12.79 3.44
N PRO A 43 1.97 -13.52 4.57
CA PRO A 43 2.58 -14.84 4.61
C PRO A 43 1.79 -15.90 3.84
N ASP A 44 0.49 -15.72 3.71
CA ASP A 44 -0.42 -16.69 3.09
C ASP A 44 -1.63 -16.01 2.40
N PHE A 45 -2.50 -16.82 1.81
CA PHE A 45 -3.68 -16.35 1.10
C PHE A 45 -4.72 -15.71 2.03
N ALA A 46 -4.84 -16.20 3.27
CA ALA A 46 -5.78 -15.62 4.23
C ALA A 46 -5.35 -14.20 4.63
N SER A 47 -4.06 -13.98 4.86
CA SER A 47 -3.48 -12.67 5.13
C SER A 47 -3.62 -11.72 3.93
N LEU A 48 -3.40 -12.23 2.70
CA LEU A 48 -3.63 -11.46 1.48
C LEU A 48 -5.08 -10.98 1.38
N LEU A 49 -6.05 -11.88 1.57
CA LEU A 49 -7.48 -11.52 1.57
C LEU A 49 -7.83 -10.53 2.68
N GLY A 50 -7.24 -10.67 3.87
CA GLY A 50 -7.39 -9.73 4.98
C GLY A 50 -6.90 -8.33 4.62
N TRP A 51 -5.74 -8.24 3.97
CA TRP A 51 -5.22 -6.96 3.48
C TRP A 51 -6.17 -6.31 2.45
N PHE A 52 -6.66 -7.09 1.48
CA PHE A 52 -7.62 -6.60 0.48
C PHE A 52 -8.93 -6.13 1.12
N GLN A 53 -9.41 -6.82 2.14
CA GLN A 53 -10.60 -6.41 2.90
C GLN A 53 -10.36 -5.10 3.64
N THR A 54 -9.23 -4.97 4.34
CA THR A 54 -8.87 -3.75 5.09
C THR A 54 -8.61 -2.57 4.15
N ALA A 55 -8.09 -2.83 2.93
CA ALA A 55 -8.00 -1.85 1.86
C ALA A 55 -9.36 -1.43 1.25
N GLY A 56 -10.45 -2.10 1.62
CA GLY A 56 -11.79 -1.82 1.10
C GLY A 56 -12.05 -2.37 -0.32
N LEU A 57 -11.22 -3.29 -0.80
CA LEU A 57 -11.31 -3.89 -2.14
C LEU A 57 -12.19 -5.15 -2.16
N LEU A 58 -12.30 -5.83 -1.02
CA LEU A 58 -13.15 -7.00 -0.83
C LEU A 58 -14.13 -6.75 0.32
N SER A 59 -15.37 -7.22 0.16
CA SER A 59 -16.31 -7.32 1.26
C SER A 59 -16.01 -8.55 2.14
N PRO A 60 -16.50 -8.61 3.41
CA PRO A 60 -16.38 -9.82 4.24
C PRO A 60 -16.89 -11.08 3.53
N ARG A 61 -17.99 -10.95 2.76
CA ARG A 61 -18.56 -12.05 1.98
C ARG A 61 -17.62 -12.53 0.86
N ASP A 62 -16.99 -11.59 0.13
CA ASP A 62 -15.99 -11.95 -0.89
C ASP A 62 -14.83 -12.74 -0.28
N VAL A 63 -14.36 -12.32 0.90
CA VAL A 63 -13.27 -12.99 1.62
C VAL A 63 -13.66 -14.41 2.03
N GLU A 64 -14.86 -14.60 2.58
CA GLU A 64 -15.37 -15.93 2.96
C GLU A 64 -15.52 -16.85 1.74
N ASP A 65 -16.08 -16.33 0.64
CA ASP A 65 -16.25 -17.09 -0.60
C ASP A 65 -14.91 -17.51 -1.20
N LEU A 66 -13.94 -16.60 -1.29
CA LEU A 66 -12.59 -16.90 -1.79
C LEU A 66 -11.84 -17.89 -0.88
N LYS A 67 -11.95 -17.75 0.44
CA LYS A 67 -11.37 -18.70 1.39
C LYS A 67 -11.96 -20.09 1.25
N ARG A 68 -13.28 -20.19 1.10
CA ARG A 68 -13.99 -21.47 0.97
C ARG A 68 -13.56 -22.21 -0.30
N HIS A 69 -13.45 -21.51 -1.42
CA HIS A 69 -13.16 -22.15 -2.70
C HIS A 69 -11.65 -22.38 -2.93
N TRP A 70 -10.78 -21.50 -2.42
CA TRP A 70 -9.38 -21.45 -2.80
C TRP A 70 -8.39 -21.52 -1.63
N GLY A 71 -8.83 -21.36 -0.39
CA GLY A 71 -7.97 -21.13 0.77
C GLY A 71 -6.78 -22.10 0.92
N GLN A 72 -6.94 -23.36 0.52
CA GLN A 72 -5.89 -24.38 0.59
C GLN A 72 -5.35 -24.80 -0.78
N SER A 73 -5.76 -24.13 -1.85
CA SER A 73 -5.40 -24.51 -3.21
C SER A 73 -3.93 -24.18 -3.53
N ALA A 74 -3.38 -24.88 -4.52
CA ALA A 74 -2.07 -24.57 -5.07
C ALA A 74 -2.08 -23.23 -5.81
N GLU A 75 -3.20 -22.88 -6.43
CA GLU A 75 -3.44 -21.62 -7.12
C GLU A 75 -3.31 -20.43 -6.15
N ALA A 76 -3.95 -20.51 -4.99
CA ALA A 76 -3.87 -19.47 -3.96
C ALA A 76 -2.43 -19.26 -3.47
N ARG A 77 -1.68 -20.34 -3.23
CA ARG A 77 -0.27 -20.25 -2.85
C ARG A 77 0.58 -19.59 -3.93
N ARG A 78 0.43 -20.04 -5.19
CA ARG A 78 1.14 -19.43 -6.34
C ARG A 78 0.80 -17.94 -6.49
N THR A 79 -0.47 -17.57 -6.28
CA THR A 79 -0.89 -16.16 -6.35
C THR A 79 -0.21 -15.31 -5.28
N VAL A 80 -0.11 -15.79 -4.05
CA VAL A 80 0.61 -15.08 -2.97
C VAL A 80 2.08 -14.89 -3.33
N GLU A 81 2.75 -15.94 -3.80
CA GLU A 81 4.16 -15.87 -4.21
C GLU A 81 4.36 -14.90 -5.38
N ALA A 82 3.50 -14.97 -6.40
CA ALA A 82 3.57 -14.08 -7.56
C ALA A 82 3.30 -12.62 -7.17
N MET A 83 2.38 -12.35 -6.24
CA MET A 83 2.14 -11.01 -5.71
C MET A 83 3.31 -10.47 -4.91
N ARG A 84 3.94 -11.28 -4.07
CA ARG A 84 5.18 -10.88 -3.39
C ARG A 84 6.28 -10.56 -4.42
N GLY A 85 6.43 -11.38 -5.46
CA GLY A 85 7.35 -11.13 -6.57
C GLY A 85 7.06 -9.79 -7.28
N LEU A 86 5.79 -9.51 -7.58
CA LEU A 86 5.39 -8.22 -8.14
C LEU A 86 5.73 -7.07 -7.19
N ARG A 87 5.46 -7.20 -5.89
CA ARG A 87 5.81 -6.19 -4.87
C ARG A 87 7.29 -5.85 -4.89
N GLU A 88 8.18 -6.85 -4.94
CA GLU A 88 9.63 -6.63 -4.96
C GLU A 88 10.11 -5.96 -6.26
N ARG A 89 9.52 -6.32 -7.41
CA ARG A 89 9.82 -5.62 -8.68
C ARG A 89 9.35 -4.17 -8.62
N LEU A 90 8.12 -3.91 -8.20
CA LEU A 90 7.60 -2.55 -8.01
C LEU A 90 8.44 -1.74 -7.03
N ARG A 91 8.95 -2.35 -5.96
CA ARG A 91 9.84 -1.68 -5.00
C ARG A 91 11.12 -1.16 -5.68
N LYS A 92 11.76 -1.99 -6.51
CA LYS A 92 12.95 -1.59 -7.25
C LYS A 92 12.66 -0.43 -8.20
N GLU A 93 11.57 -0.51 -8.95
CA GLU A 93 11.17 0.53 -9.90
C GLU A 93 10.84 1.85 -9.20
N ILE A 94 10.13 1.80 -8.07
CA ILE A 94 9.78 2.99 -7.30
C ILE A 94 11.03 3.65 -6.71
N LEU A 95 12.00 2.88 -6.23
CA LEU A 95 13.28 3.43 -5.77
C LEU A 95 14.03 4.12 -6.91
N THR A 96 14.14 3.49 -8.08
CA THR A 96 14.74 4.09 -9.27
C THR A 96 14.00 5.37 -9.69
N TRP A 97 12.68 5.35 -9.61
CA TRP A 97 11.84 6.48 -9.95
C TRP A 97 11.97 7.64 -8.96
N GLU A 98 12.05 7.37 -7.65
CA GLU A 98 12.33 8.39 -6.62
C GLU A 98 13.66 9.10 -6.84
N ASP A 99 14.67 8.40 -7.40
CA ASP A 99 15.98 8.94 -7.75
C ASP A 99 15.99 9.67 -9.12
N GLY A 100 14.82 9.91 -9.73
CA GLY A 100 14.66 10.64 -10.99
C GLY A 100 14.76 9.78 -12.25
N GLY A 101 14.84 8.45 -12.12
CA GLY A 101 14.77 7.51 -13.23
C GLY A 101 13.36 7.33 -13.78
N THR A 102 13.20 6.41 -14.71
CA THR A 102 11.90 6.00 -15.26
C THR A 102 11.71 4.49 -15.09
N PRO A 103 10.47 4.00 -14.90
CA PRO A 103 10.22 2.57 -14.87
C PRO A 103 10.72 1.88 -16.14
N GLN A 104 11.29 0.70 -15.98
CA GLN A 104 11.79 -0.11 -17.10
C GLN A 104 10.64 -0.56 -18.01
N TYR A 105 10.91 -0.70 -19.32
CA TYR A 105 9.92 -1.19 -20.28
C TYR A 105 9.36 -2.55 -19.89
N SER A 106 10.19 -3.46 -19.36
CA SER A 106 9.75 -4.78 -18.89
C SER A 106 8.69 -4.69 -17.79
N THR A 107 8.81 -3.73 -16.87
CA THR A 107 7.80 -3.50 -15.82
C THR A 107 6.53 -2.89 -16.40
N ILE A 108 6.65 -1.96 -17.35
CA ILE A 108 5.49 -1.41 -18.07
C ILE A 108 4.75 -2.51 -18.80
N ASP A 109 5.45 -3.38 -19.53
CA ASP A 109 4.87 -4.52 -20.26
C ASP A 109 4.22 -5.53 -19.31
N GLU A 110 4.84 -5.85 -18.17
CA GLU A 110 4.26 -6.71 -17.15
C GLU A 110 2.94 -6.13 -16.61
N LEU A 111 2.91 -4.85 -16.25
CA LEU A 111 1.69 -4.19 -15.77
C LEU A 111 0.60 -4.18 -16.85
N ASN A 112 0.95 -3.92 -18.10
CA ASN A 112 0.00 -3.98 -19.22
C ASN A 112 -0.57 -5.39 -19.41
N GLN A 113 0.27 -6.42 -19.33
CA GLN A 113 -0.17 -7.82 -19.40
C GLN A 113 -1.09 -8.20 -18.24
N LEU A 114 -0.76 -7.78 -17.01
CA LEU A 114 -1.61 -8.01 -15.83
C LEU A 114 -2.97 -7.30 -15.96
N MET A 115 -2.98 -6.04 -16.40
CA MET A 115 -4.24 -5.29 -16.62
C MET A 115 -5.08 -5.89 -17.73
N ALA A 116 -4.48 -6.43 -18.79
CA ALA A 116 -5.20 -7.11 -19.86
C ALA A 116 -5.77 -8.46 -19.42
N ALA A 117 -5.01 -9.24 -18.64
CA ALA A 117 -5.44 -10.54 -18.12
C ALA A 117 -6.49 -10.43 -17.01
N TYR A 118 -6.37 -9.41 -16.16
CA TYR A 118 -7.22 -9.17 -14.99
C TYR A 118 -7.76 -7.73 -15.02
N PRO A 119 -8.76 -7.45 -15.86
CA PRO A 119 -9.22 -6.08 -16.07
C PRO A 119 -10.05 -5.57 -14.88
N MET A 120 -9.85 -4.30 -14.55
CA MET A 120 -10.82 -3.51 -13.81
C MET A 120 -11.96 -3.10 -14.76
N CYS A 121 -13.19 -3.29 -14.31
CA CYS A 121 -14.39 -2.95 -15.06
C CYS A 121 -15.12 -1.79 -14.38
N ALA A 122 -15.85 -0.99 -15.17
CA ALA A 122 -16.73 0.04 -14.66
C ALA A 122 -18.19 -0.39 -14.76
N ARG A 123 -18.99 -0.08 -13.74
CA ARG A 123 -20.45 -0.25 -13.80
C ARG A 123 -21.16 0.96 -13.24
N LEU A 124 -22.34 1.22 -13.79
CA LEU A 124 -23.22 2.24 -13.27
C LEU A 124 -24.05 1.65 -12.12
N ARG A 125 -24.04 2.30 -10.97
CA ARG A 125 -24.76 1.90 -9.78
C ARG A 125 -25.64 3.03 -9.27
N ARG A 126 -26.82 2.69 -8.77
CA ARG A 126 -27.71 3.65 -8.11
C ARG A 126 -27.21 3.89 -6.66
N ARG A 127 -26.86 5.12 -6.34
CA ARG A 127 -26.51 5.53 -4.98
C ARG A 127 -27.78 5.78 -4.14
N ASN A 128 -28.75 6.48 -4.74
CA ASN A 128 -30.07 6.73 -4.17
C ASN A 128 -31.08 7.01 -5.29
N ARG A 129 -32.32 7.43 -4.94
CA ARG A 129 -33.41 7.68 -5.94
C ARG A 129 -33.02 8.69 -7.02
N LYS A 130 -32.08 9.63 -6.77
CA LYS A 130 -31.75 10.75 -7.66
C LYS A 130 -30.29 10.70 -8.18
N GLN A 131 -29.45 9.80 -7.67
CA GLN A 131 -28.03 9.81 -7.99
C GLN A 131 -27.57 8.44 -8.48
N LEU A 132 -26.83 8.47 -9.57
CA LEU A 132 -26.05 7.36 -10.09
C LEU A 132 -24.55 7.63 -9.81
N LEU A 133 -23.77 6.59 -9.68
CA LEU A 133 -22.31 6.65 -9.58
C LEU A 133 -21.70 5.57 -10.46
N THR A 134 -20.51 5.84 -10.95
CA THR A 134 -19.66 4.83 -11.58
C THR A 134 -18.83 4.16 -10.48
N GLU A 135 -18.90 2.84 -10.41
CA GLU A 135 -18.15 2.01 -9.50
C GLU A 135 -17.15 1.16 -10.30
N LEU A 136 -15.89 1.21 -9.93
CA LEU A 136 -14.90 0.25 -10.46
C LEU A 136 -15.02 -1.06 -9.68
N TYR A 137 -14.96 -2.17 -10.40
CA TYR A 137 -14.96 -3.50 -9.83
C TYR A 137 -14.09 -4.43 -10.64
N PHE A 138 -13.71 -5.56 -10.06
CA PHE A 138 -12.97 -6.64 -10.74
C PHE A 138 -13.64 -7.99 -10.47
N LYS A 139 -13.32 -9.00 -11.27
CA LYS A 139 -13.76 -10.38 -11.05
C LYS A 139 -13.13 -10.91 -9.76
N ARG A 140 -13.80 -11.85 -9.10
CA ARG A 140 -13.36 -12.49 -7.84
C ARG A 140 -13.64 -13.98 -7.90
N GLN A 141 -13.35 -14.58 -9.06
CA GLN A 141 -13.63 -15.98 -9.34
C GLN A 141 -12.41 -16.86 -9.09
N ARG A 142 -11.21 -16.31 -9.24
CA ARG A 142 -9.93 -16.99 -9.08
C ARG A 142 -9.00 -16.14 -8.19
N PRO A 143 -8.02 -16.77 -7.52
CA PRO A 143 -7.03 -16.04 -6.73
C PRO A 143 -6.30 -14.95 -7.52
N GLU A 144 -5.99 -15.21 -8.79
CA GLU A 144 -5.25 -14.30 -9.68
C GLU A 144 -6.04 -13.02 -10.02
N ASP A 145 -7.38 -13.04 -9.92
CA ASP A 145 -8.20 -11.84 -10.15
C ASP A 145 -7.84 -10.69 -9.18
N LEU A 146 -7.17 -11.01 -8.07
CA LEU A 146 -6.66 -10.03 -7.12
C LEU A 146 -5.52 -9.16 -7.68
N PHE A 147 -4.90 -9.54 -8.80
CA PHE A 147 -3.93 -8.68 -9.49
C PHE A 147 -4.58 -7.41 -10.07
N ALA A 148 -5.86 -7.46 -10.45
CA ALA A 148 -6.54 -6.36 -11.13
C ALA A 148 -6.36 -4.99 -10.45
N PRO A 149 -6.77 -4.79 -9.17
CA PRO A 149 -6.64 -3.49 -8.53
C PRO A 149 -5.19 -3.09 -8.25
N LEU A 150 -4.27 -4.05 -8.06
CA LEU A 150 -2.87 -3.76 -7.78
C LEU A 150 -2.12 -3.33 -9.05
N ALA A 151 -2.31 -4.04 -10.17
CA ALA A 151 -1.70 -3.68 -11.44
C ALA A 151 -2.18 -2.29 -11.91
N GLN A 152 -3.49 -2.04 -11.81
CA GLN A 152 -4.03 -0.72 -12.13
C GLN A 152 -3.49 0.37 -11.20
N ALA A 153 -3.43 0.12 -9.88
CA ALA A 153 -2.89 1.10 -8.95
C ALA A 153 -1.41 1.41 -9.22
N ALA A 154 -0.58 0.40 -9.53
CA ALA A 154 0.81 0.61 -9.88
C ALA A 154 0.94 1.44 -11.17
N ALA A 155 0.18 1.11 -12.22
CA ALA A 155 0.16 1.86 -13.46
C ALA A 155 -0.28 3.33 -13.23
N MET A 156 -1.32 3.55 -12.43
CA MET A 156 -1.79 4.90 -12.08
C MET A 156 -0.78 5.68 -11.23
N LEU A 157 -0.01 5.01 -10.37
CA LEU A 157 1.07 5.67 -9.62
C LEU A 157 2.11 6.24 -10.57
N PHE A 158 2.63 5.44 -11.50
CA PHE A 158 3.63 5.89 -12.46
C PHE A 158 3.11 6.92 -13.48
N ALA A 159 1.84 6.79 -13.89
CA ALA A 159 1.25 7.67 -14.89
C ALA A 159 0.80 9.04 -14.33
N ASN A 160 0.29 9.08 -13.09
CA ASN A 160 -0.45 10.24 -12.59
C ASN A 160 0.12 10.86 -11.33
N ALA A 161 0.95 10.15 -10.56
CA ALA A 161 1.51 10.74 -9.35
C ALA A 161 2.61 11.75 -9.72
N ASN A 162 2.65 12.86 -8.98
CA ASN A 162 3.79 13.74 -9.06
C ASN A 162 5.00 13.01 -8.44
N HIS A 163 5.98 12.74 -9.26
CA HIS A 163 7.25 12.09 -8.93
C HIS A 163 7.88 12.69 -7.65
N ASP A 164 8.00 14.02 -7.57
CA ASP A 164 8.60 14.71 -6.41
C ASP A 164 7.85 14.50 -5.09
N ARG A 165 6.65 13.94 -5.16
CA ARG A 165 5.79 13.66 -4.00
C ARG A 165 5.82 12.21 -3.55
N VAL A 166 6.34 11.30 -4.35
CA VAL A 166 6.54 9.91 -3.95
C VAL A 166 7.86 9.82 -3.21
N ARG A 167 7.84 9.34 -1.97
CA ARG A 167 8.99 9.41 -1.07
C ARG A 167 9.14 8.16 -0.23
N LYS A 168 10.39 7.78 -0.01
CA LYS A 168 10.77 6.87 1.06
C LYS A 168 10.82 7.61 2.40
N CYS A 169 10.44 6.97 3.47
CA CYS A 169 10.53 7.53 4.82
C CYS A 169 12.00 7.67 5.26
N ASP A 170 12.39 8.83 5.82
CA ASP A 170 13.76 9.07 6.31
C ASP A 170 14.17 8.13 7.47
N GLN A 171 13.22 7.46 8.12
CA GLN A 171 13.46 6.64 9.32
C GLN A 171 13.17 5.15 9.15
N CYS A 172 12.52 4.75 8.05
CA CYS A 172 12.17 3.35 7.80
C CYS A 172 12.07 3.07 6.29
N VAL A 173 11.72 1.84 5.95
CA VAL A 173 11.64 1.39 4.54
C VAL A 173 10.31 1.71 3.83
N LEU A 174 9.35 2.33 4.53
CA LEU A 174 8.00 2.57 4.00
C LEU A 174 7.99 3.74 3.03
N HIS A 175 7.16 3.62 2.00
CA HIS A 175 6.95 4.61 0.96
C HIS A 175 5.59 5.31 1.11
N PHE A 176 5.49 6.56 0.68
CA PHE A 176 4.25 7.32 0.72
C PHE A 176 4.20 8.42 -0.34
N VAL A 177 3.00 8.80 -0.77
CA VAL A 177 2.78 10.05 -1.49
C VAL A 177 2.65 11.17 -0.47
N ASP A 178 3.45 12.21 -0.61
CA ASP A 178 3.36 13.41 0.23
C ASP A 178 2.16 14.27 -0.21
N THR A 179 1.06 14.13 0.51
CA THR A 179 -0.17 14.91 0.32
C THR A 179 -0.19 16.22 1.11
N SER A 180 0.91 16.60 1.77
CA SER A 180 1.00 17.85 2.51
C SER A 180 1.00 19.06 1.59
N LYS A 181 0.49 20.20 2.08
CA LYS A 181 0.40 21.44 1.28
C LYS A 181 1.75 21.87 0.71
N LYS A 182 2.82 21.77 1.51
CA LYS A 182 4.18 22.21 1.11
C LYS A 182 5.02 21.13 0.44
N GLY A 183 4.62 19.85 0.46
CA GLY A 183 5.42 18.75 -0.09
C GLY A 183 6.73 18.50 0.68
N THR A 184 6.74 18.70 1.99
CA THR A 184 7.95 18.61 2.82
C THR A 184 7.88 17.51 3.88
N ARG A 185 6.95 16.57 3.73
CA ARG A 185 6.79 15.43 4.64
C ARG A 185 7.99 14.49 4.53
N ARG A 186 8.63 14.20 5.65
CA ARG A 186 9.84 13.36 5.74
C ARG A 186 9.56 11.96 6.27
N TRP A 187 8.44 11.74 6.95
CA TRP A 187 8.11 10.48 7.61
C TRP A 187 6.81 9.87 7.11
N CYS A 188 6.78 8.55 7.03
CA CYS A 188 5.58 7.79 6.64
C CYS A 188 4.38 8.09 7.55
N SER A 189 4.62 8.34 8.83
CA SER A 189 3.61 8.90 9.75
C SER A 189 4.29 9.56 10.96
N MET A 190 3.60 10.54 11.57
CA MET A 190 4.07 11.13 12.82
C MET A 190 4.05 10.12 13.97
N GLN A 191 3.08 9.22 14.00
CA GLN A 191 2.93 8.22 15.06
C GLN A 191 4.02 7.15 15.03
N LEU A 192 4.39 6.67 13.85
CA LEU A 192 5.44 5.65 13.69
C LEU A 192 6.85 6.26 13.79
N CYS A 193 7.19 7.14 12.87
CA CYS A 193 8.56 7.59 12.67
C CYS A 193 8.82 9.00 13.18
N GLY A 194 7.86 9.93 13.05
CA GLY A 194 8.06 11.31 13.47
C GLY A 194 8.25 11.46 14.97
N ASN A 195 7.48 10.76 15.80
CA ASN A 195 7.62 10.80 17.25
C ASN A 195 8.90 10.09 17.71
N ARG A 196 9.27 8.96 17.08
CA ARG A 196 10.54 8.26 17.36
C ARG A 196 11.74 9.19 17.15
N GLN A 197 11.75 9.92 16.05
CA GLN A 197 12.80 10.90 15.76
C GLN A 197 12.85 12.05 16.76
N LYS A 198 11.70 12.60 17.16
CA LYS A 198 11.63 13.66 18.19
C LYS A 198 12.23 13.20 19.51
N VAL A 199 11.87 11.98 19.96
CA VAL A 199 12.40 11.39 21.20
C VAL A 199 13.91 11.19 21.12
N ALA A 200 14.42 10.64 20.01
CA ALA A 200 15.86 10.43 19.80
C ALA A 200 16.64 11.76 19.82
N THR A 201 16.13 12.78 19.12
CA THR A 201 16.73 14.13 19.11
C THR A 201 16.76 14.76 20.49
N TYR A 202 15.68 14.64 21.25
CA TYR A 202 15.60 15.17 22.63
C TYR A 202 16.58 14.47 23.56
N ALA A 203 16.66 13.13 23.49
CA ALA A 203 17.61 12.34 24.28
C ALA A 203 19.08 12.66 23.93
N GLY A 204 19.37 12.90 22.65
CA GLY A 204 20.69 13.33 22.19
C GLY A 204 21.11 14.66 22.79
N ARG A 205 20.24 15.68 22.70
CA ARG A 205 20.51 17.01 23.27
C ARG A 205 20.74 16.98 24.79
N ARG A 206 20.02 16.15 25.53
CA ARG A 206 20.23 16.01 26.99
C ARG A 206 21.57 15.37 27.31
N ARG A 207 22.04 14.38 26.55
CA ARG A 207 23.35 13.77 26.73
C ARG A 207 24.48 14.76 26.46
N SER A 208 24.39 15.53 25.37
CA SER A 208 25.41 16.56 25.07
C SER A 208 25.50 17.61 26.19
N ALA A 209 24.36 18.09 26.72
CA ALA A 209 24.33 19.07 27.80
C ALA A 209 24.82 18.51 29.16
N SER A 210 24.87 17.19 29.36
CA SER A 210 25.42 16.56 30.58
C SER A 210 26.93 16.26 30.49
N VAL A 211 27.53 16.31 29.31
CA VAL A 211 28.98 16.11 29.10
C VAL A 211 29.74 17.44 29.23
N GLU A 212 29.08 18.57 29.06
CA GLU A 212 29.65 19.95 29.18
C GLU A 212 29.62 20.49 30.60
N ARG A 213 29.22 19.70 31.60
CA ARG A 213 29.25 20.05 33.02
C ARG A 213 30.27 19.17 33.78
#